data_b87679430b0280a9ea280b4946386704
#
_entry.id   b87679430b0280a9ea280b4946386704
#
_cell.length_a   1.000
_cell.length_b   1.000
_cell.length_c   1.000
_cell.angle_alpha   90.00
_cell.angle_beta   90.00
_cell.angle_gamma   90.00
#
_symmetry.space_group_name_H-M   'P 1'
#
loop_
_entity.id
_entity.type
_entity.pdbx_description
1 polymer ?
#
loop_
_entity_poly.entity_id
_entity_poly.type
_entity_poly.pdbx_seq_one_letter_code
_entity_poly.pdbx_strand_id
1 'polypeptide(L)'
;MKKVLVIGSGGREHALVWQLKRSPQVKKIFCAPGNAGIAKDAECVNIKVDQLDKLADFAVKEKIDLTVVGPEAPLCDGVVDVFKARGLKIFGPDKSAARLEGSKDFAKQFMVRYGIPTAASETFTDLTAACDHIDRQFDAGVSGIVVKADGLAAGKGVLVADNRTGAKDFARECFEGAFGSAGTKLVIEEMLVGEEASVLALTDGKSIVRMVSSQDHKRIFDNDRGPNTGGMGAYSPAPVVNREVEKLIDEEILQPFLRGINEEKLYFRGVIFCGIMVCDNKPKVLEFNVRFGDPEIQPVMRRFIGDWYDVLEKTVEGRLAEAELKWSKDAAVSVVIASGGYPGEYEKGKVITGLDRAEECGAVVFHCGTAEKGGEIVTNGGRVLGVSATGSTILNAIRGAYYGVKQISFDGMFYRHDIGAKAIRRPYMPMPRKHAWFCLAGLLLLCVLWMQPYCNQPCSAKFVFAKLVVSVYLLMRCLVLIVKKKFSWRIFVGTVLITLIMMMVVGAMAKRDNDRLNKAAATPVRVVQTAPAQK
;
A
#
# COMPACT_ATOMS: atom_id res chain seq x y z
N MET A 1 33.65 13.85 -4.51
CA MET A 1 32.64 13.68 -3.46
C MET A 1 31.54 14.73 -3.65
N LYS A 2 30.28 14.34 -3.63
CA LYS A 2 29.13 15.10 -4.10
C LYS A 2 28.43 15.88 -2.99
N LYS A 3 27.85 17.04 -3.36
CA LYS A 3 26.98 17.85 -2.53
C LYS A 3 25.55 17.76 -3.05
N VAL A 4 24.58 17.52 -2.17
CA VAL A 4 23.16 17.38 -2.51
C VAL A 4 22.34 18.42 -1.77
N LEU A 5 21.36 19.01 -2.45
CA LEU A 5 20.33 19.85 -1.85
C LEU A 5 18.99 19.09 -1.90
N VAL A 6 18.31 18.94 -0.76
CA VAL A 6 16.94 18.45 -0.69
C VAL A 6 16.01 19.62 -0.37
N ILE A 7 14.99 19.85 -1.20
CA ILE A 7 14.00 20.92 -1.01
C ILE A 7 12.79 20.31 -0.27
N GLY A 8 12.44 20.90 0.87
CA GLY A 8 11.30 20.51 1.71
C GLY A 8 11.67 20.33 3.17
N SER A 9 10.72 19.85 3.99
CA SER A 9 10.87 19.79 5.45
C SER A 9 10.09 18.66 6.13
N GLY A 10 9.47 17.75 5.36
CA GLY A 10 8.60 16.70 5.88
C GLY A 10 9.31 15.37 6.12
N GLY A 11 8.52 14.37 6.47
CA GLY A 11 9.01 12.99 6.68
C GLY A 11 9.55 12.35 5.40
N ARG A 12 9.00 12.71 4.27
CA ARG A 12 9.49 12.34 2.94
C ARG A 12 10.91 12.84 2.72
N GLU A 13 11.16 14.12 2.95
CA GLU A 13 12.48 14.72 2.78
C GLU A 13 13.47 14.12 3.78
N HIS A 14 13.05 13.85 5.02
CA HIS A 14 13.90 13.17 5.98
C HIS A 14 14.28 11.75 5.52
N ALA A 15 13.34 10.99 4.96
CA ALA A 15 13.64 9.64 4.44
C ALA A 15 14.61 9.69 3.25
N LEU A 16 14.49 10.69 2.37
CA LEU A 16 15.42 10.91 1.26
C LEU A 16 16.82 11.31 1.76
N VAL A 17 16.91 12.23 2.71
CA VAL A 17 18.18 12.63 3.37
C VAL A 17 18.83 11.43 4.04
N TRP A 18 18.07 10.65 4.82
CA TRP A 18 18.54 9.46 5.50
C TRP A 18 19.15 8.43 4.54
N GLN A 19 18.52 8.24 3.36
CA GLN A 19 19.04 7.31 2.36
C GLN A 19 20.25 7.88 1.60
N LEU A 20 20.24 9.18 1.27
CA LEU A 20 21.35 9.87 0.62
C LEU A 20 22.62 9.90 1.50
N LYS A 21 22.47 10.06 2.82
CA LYS A 21 23.60 10.00 3.77
C LYS A 21 24.37 8.67 3.74
N ARG A 22 23.71 7.59 3.32
CA ARG A 22 24.29 6.25 3.20
C ARG A 22 25.10 6.05 1.91
N SER A 23 25.01 6.98 0.95
CA SER A 23 25.76 6.94 -0.30
C SER A 23 27.25 7.22 -0.05
N PRO A 24 28.16 6.36 -0.53
CA PRO A 24 29.59 6.61 -0.43
C PRO A 24 30.05 7.79 -1.29
N GLN A 25 29.23 8.24 -2.23
CA GLN A 25 29.52 9.37 -3.12
C GLN A 25 29.20 10.72 -2.48
N VAL A 26 28.25 10.77 -1.53
CA VAL A 26 27.74 12.01 -0.93
C VAL A 26 28.62 12.44 0.24
N LYS A 27 29.20 13.65 0.12
CA LYS A 27 30.01 14.27 1.19
C LYS A 27 29.16 15.15 2.09
N LYS A 28 28.22 15.88 1.51
CA LYS A 28 27.44 16.88 2.23
C LYS A 28 26.02 16.96 1.67
N ILE A 29 25.08 17.04 2.59
CA ILE A 29 23.66 17.23 2.27
C ILE A 29 23.20 18.54 2.90
N PHE A 30 22.50 19.34 2.12
CA PHE A 30 21.75 20.50 2.57
C PHE A 30 20.27 20.20 2.44
N CYS A 31 19.45 20.75 3.33
CA CYS A 31 18.00 20.65 3.26
C CYS A 31 17.36 22.02 3.48
N ALA A 32 16.45 22.43 2.59
CA ALA A 32 15.83 23.75 2.63
C ALA A 32 14.28 23.64 2.63
N PRO A 33 13.61 24.06 3.72
CA PRO A 33 14.18 24.57 4.96
C PRO A 33 14.64 23.47 5.95
N GLY A 34 14.24 22.20 5.77
CA GLY A 34 14.51 21.12 6.70
C GLY A 34 13.66 21.17 7.97
N ASN A 35 13.99 20.30 8.93
CA ASN A 35 13.37 20.21 10.25
C ASN A 35 14.39 19.73 11.30
N ALA A 36 13.99 19.67 12.57
CA ALA A 36 14.89 19.32 13.68
C ALA A 36 15.50 17.89 13.57
N GLY A 37 14.81 16.94 12.96
CA GLY A 37 15.36 15.59 12.72
C GLY A 37 16.33 15.58 11.54
N ILE A 38 15.99 16.25 10.46
CA ILE A 38 16.86 16.40 9.27
C ILE A 38 18.18 17.05 9.65
N ALA A 39 18.17 17.98 10.61
CA ALA A 39 19.37 18.69 11.08
C ALA A 39 20.43 17.73 11.70
N LYS A 40 20.05 16.52 12.12
CA LYS A 40 21.01 15.50 12.57
C LYS A 40 21.81 14.88 11.40
N ASP A 41 21.27 14.92 10.19
CA ASP A 41 21.79 14.22 9.02
C ASP A 41 22.24 15.16 7.88
N ALA A 42 21.75 16.40 7.87
CA ALA A 42 22.02 17.41 6.86
C ALA A 42 22.12 18.81 7.47
N GLU A 43 22.75 19.74 6.74
CA GLU A 43 22.75 21.15 7.10
C GLU A 43 21.42 21.78 6.64
N CYS A 44 20.59 22.21 7.60
CA CYS A 44 19.34 22.89 7.30
C CYS A 44 19.59 24.35 6.92
N VAL A 45 18.98 24.80 5.81
CA VAL A 45 19.16 26.14 5.26
C VAL A 45 17.83 26.88 5.30
N ASN A 46 17.78 28.03 5.95
CA ASN A 46 16.53 28.79 6.11
C ASN A 46 16.12 29.50 4.79
N ILE A 47 15.78 28.69 3.78
CA ILE A 47 15.19 29.14 2.52
C ILE A 47 13.87 28.37 2.35
N LYS A 48 12.76 29.10 2.19
CA LYS A 48 11.44 28.50 2.00
C LYS A 48 11.31 27.89 0.61
N VAL A 49 10.44 26.88 0.47
CA VAL A 49 10.25 26.13 -0.77
C VAL A 49 9.69 26.96 -1.94
N ASP A 50 9.02 28.08 -1.64
CA ASP A 50 8.47 29.04 -2.61
C ASP A 50 9.49 30.09 -3.09
N GLN A 51 10.67 30.16 -2.49
CA GLN A 51 11.74 31.09 -2.85
C GLN A 51 12.68 30.50 -3.91
N LEU A 52 12.13 30.21 -5.09
CA LEU A 52 12.79 29.41 -6.15
C LEU A 52 14.16 29.97 -6.56
N ASP A 53 14.25 31.30 -6.77
CA ASP A 53 15.51 31.95 -7.16
C ASP A 53 16.57 31.85 -6.07
N LYS A 54 16.18 32.04 -4.79
CA LYS A 54 17.14 31.92 -3.67
C LYS A 54 17.65 30.47 -3.51
N LEU A 55 16.78 29.47 -3.76
CA LEU A 55 17.20 28.07 -3.77
C LEU A 55 18.24 27.81 -4.86
N ALA A 56 18.01 28.35 -6.06
CA ALA A 56 18.94 28.21 -7.18
C ALA A 56 20.24 29.00 -6.96
N ASP A 57 20.18 30.24 -6.42
CA ASP A 57 21.37 31.02 -6.02
C ASP A 57 22.21 30.29 -4.98
N PHE A 58 21.56 29.68 -3.98
CA PHE A 58 22.22 28.85 -2.99
C PHE A 58 22.91 27.64 -3.64
N ALA A 59 22.22 26.97 -4.57
CA ALA A 59 22.79 25.81 -5.28
C ALA A 59 24.02 26.19 -6.12
N VAL A 60 24.02 27.36 -6.76
CA VAL A 60 25.20 27.90 -7.48
C VAL A 60 26.33 28.20 -6.49
N LYS A 61 26.04 28.95 -5.42
CA LYS A 61 27.03 29.38 -4.40
C LYS A 61 27.72 28.16 -3.76
N GLU A 62 26.95 27.18 -3.34
CA GLU A 62 27.47 25.96 -2.67
C GLU A 62 27.99 24.92 -3.65
N LYS A 63 27.86 25.13 -4.97
CA LYS A 63 28.26 24.17 -6.02
C LYS A 63 27.56 22.81 -5.78
N ILE A 64 26.25 22.84 -5.72
CA ILE A 64 25.42 21.64 -5.55
C ILE A 64 25.50 20.77 -6.80
N ASP A 65 25.84 19.48 -6.64
CA ASP A 65 25.92 18.52 -7.73
C ASP A 65 24.54 18.02 -8.17
N LEU A 66 23.60 17.88 -7.23
CA LEU A 66 22.24 17.42 -7.49
C LEU A 66 21.25 18.03 -6.50
N THR A 67 20.11 18.50 -7.01
CA THR A 67 18.99 18.95 -6.19
C THR A 67 17.83 17.95 -6.32
N VAL A 68 17.18 17.63 -5.19
CA VAL A 68 16.00 16.73 -5.13
C VAL A 68 14.83 17.51 -4.55
N VAL A 69 13.71 17.54 -5.27
CA VAL A 69 12.50 18.25 -4.82
C VAL A 69 11.58 17.27 -4.11
N GLY A 70 11.23 17.58 -2.87
CA GLY A 70 10.31 16.79 -2.06
C GLY A 70 8.84 17.11 -2.34
N PRO A 71 8.37 18.37 -2.06
CA PRO A 71 6.95 18.72 -2.16
C PRO A 71 6.52 19.09 -3.58
N GLU A 72 5.21 19.03 -3.82
CA GLU A 72 4.57 19.33 -5.09
C GLU A 72 4.55 20.82 -5.46
N ALA A 73 4.35 21.69 -4.48
CA ALA A 73 4.16 23.12 -4.73
C ALA A 73 5.31 23.75 -5.53
N PRO A 74 6.59 23.65 -5.14
CA PRO A 74 7.69 24.23 -5.92
C PRO A 74 7.81 23.60 -7.33
N LEU A 75 7.40 22.34 -7.54
CA LEU A 75 7.37 21.74 -8.89
C LEU A 75 6.32 22.41 -9.76
N CYS A 76 5.11 22.61 -9.24
CA CYS A 76 4.03 23.32 -9.93
C CYS A 76 4.38 24.80 -10.17
N ASP A 77 5.17 25.42 -9.30
CA ASP A 77 5.64 26.79 -9.45
C ASP A 77 6.81 26.93 -10.45
N GLY A 78 7.47 25.80 -10.83
CA GLY A 78 8.49 25.77 -11.88
C GLY A 78 9.94 25.82 -11.36
N VAL A 79 10.21 25.29 -10.17
CA VAL A 79 11.58 25.22 -9.62
C VAL A 79 12.56 24.51 -10.58
N VAL A 80 12.10 23.49 -11.29
CA VAL A 80 12.93 22.75 -12.26
C VAL A 80 13.33 23.64 -13.44
N ASP A 81 12.41 24.48 -13.91
CA ASP A 81 12.69 25.43 -15.00
C ASP A 81 13.74 26.47 -14.58
N VAL A 82 13.61 27.01 -13.35
CA VAL A 82 14.57 27.97 -12.77
C VAL A 82 15.97 27.35 -12.65
N PHE A 83 16.09 26.12 -12.17
CA PHE A 83 17.37 25.42 -12.02
C PHE A 83 18.00 25.08 -13.38
N LYS A 84 17.20 24.57 -14.31
CA LYS A 84 17.66 24.24 -15.69
C LYS A 84 18.17 25.49 -16.40
N ALA A 85 17.49 26.63 -16.29
CA ALA A 85 17.94 27.88 -16.88
C ALA A 85 19.33 28.33 -16.38
N ARG A 86 19.74 27.85 -15.20
CA ARG A 86 21.06 28.11 -14.57
C ARG A 86 22.06 26.95 -14.77
N GLY A 87 21.71 25.93 -15.55
CA GLY A 87 22.56 24.76 -15.80
C GLY A 87 22.73 23.84 -14.59
N LEU A 88 21.82 23.90 -13.61
CA LEU A 88 21.85 23.10 -12.39
C LEU A 88 21.10 21.78 -12.56
N LYS A 89 21.66 20.67 -12.05
CA LYS A 89 20.99 19.37 -12.02
C LYS A 89 19.91 19.35 -10.95
N ILE A 90 18.70 18.98 -11.34
CA ILE A 90 17.56 18.89 -10.44
C ILE A 90 16.67 17.69 -10.80
N PHE A 91 16.25 16.93 -9.79
CA PHE A 91 15.35 15.79 -9.90
C PHE A 91 13.90 16.25 -9.69
N GLY A 92 13.11 16.13 -10.73
CA GLY A 92 11.70 16.49 -10.78
C GLY A 92 11.25 16.81 -12.21
N PRO A 93 9.92 16.88 -12.47
CA PRO A 93 9.36 17.37 -13.73
C PRO A 93 9.43 18.90 -13.81
N ASP A 94 9.44 19.46 -15.03
CA ASP A 94 9.24 20.89 -15.21
C ASP A 94 7.79 21.32 -14.90
N LYS A 95 7.54 22.62 -14.92
CA LYS A 95 6.22 23.20 -14.63
C LYS A 95 5.12 22.63 -15.53
N SER A 96 5.41 22.37 -16.79
CA SER A 96 4.45 21.82 -17.74
C SER A 96 4.04 20.39 -17.37
N ALA A 97 5.01 19.55 -17.05
CA ALA A 97 4.77 18.17 -16.63
C ALA A 97 4.19 18.07 -15.20
N ALA A 98 4.50 19.02 -14.31
CA ALA A 98 3.94 19.09 -12.97
C ALA A 98 2.42 19.29 -12.95
N ARG A 99 1.81 19.71 -14.06
CA ARG A 99 0.35 19.75 -14.24
C ARG A 99 -0.31 18.39 -14.10
N LEU A 100 0.41 17.28 -14.27
CA LEU A 100 -0.12 15.91 -14.03
C LEU A 100 -0.54 15.70 -12.56
N GLU A 101 -0.01 16.47 -11.61
CA GLU A 101 -0.50 16.53 -10.22
C GLU A 101 -1.28 17.83 -9.97
N GLY A 102 -0.82 18.94 -10.52
CA GLY A 102 -1.39 20.27 -10.30
C GLY A 102 -2.78 20.49 -10.90
N SER A 103 -3.23 19.66 -11.86
CA SER A 103 -4.56 19.69 -12.45
C SER A 103 -5.09 18.28 -12.65
N LYS A 104 -6.17 17.95 -11.95
CA LYS A 104 -6.84 16.65 -12.07
C LYS A 104 -7.52 16.47 -13.43
N ASP A 105 -8.06 17.55 -13.97
CA ASP A 105 -8.62 17.60 -15.32
C ASP A 105 -7.55 17.29 -16.37
N PHE A 106 -6.40 17.96 -16.31
CA PHE A 106 -5.28 17.66 -17.21
C PHE A 106 -4.82 16.20 -17.09
N ALA A 107 -4.66 15.69 -15.86
CA ALA A 107 -4.27 14.31 -15.64
C ALA A 107 -5.32 13.32 -16.21
N LYS A 108 -6.62 13.61 -16.06
CA LYS A 108 -7.69 12.77 -16.62
C LYS A 108 -7.67 12.77 -18.15
N GLN A 109 -7.56 13.94 -18.77
CA GLN A 109 -7.45 14.04 -20.22
C GLN A 109 -6.22 13.31 -20.76
N PHE A 110 -5.08 13.42 -20.07
CA PHE A 110 -3.86 12.67 -20.39
C PHE A 110 -4.10 11.15 -20.29
N MET A 111 -4.67 10.67 -19.19
CA MET A 111 -4.95 9.23 -19.01
C MET A 111 -5.88 8.69 -20.11
N VAL A 112 -6.95 9.39 -20.43
CA VAL A 112 -7.88 8.99 -21.50
C VAL A 112 -7.19 8.97 -22.85
N ARG A 113 -6.43 10.01 -23.19
CA ARG A 113 -5.72 10.15 -24.48
C ARG A 113 -4.74 9.01 -24.75
N TYR A 114 -4.04 8.57 -23.71
CA TYR A 114 -3.04 7.51 -23.81
C TYR A 114 -3.54 6.11 -23.43
N GLY A 115 -4.84 5.97 -23.16
CA GLY A 115 -5.46 4.68 -22.86
C GLY A 115 -5.08 4.13 -21.49
N ILE A 116 -4.69 4.99 -20.53
CA ILE A 116 -4.36 4.58 -19.16
C ILE A 116 -5.66 4.32 -18.39
N PRO A 117 -5.84 3.11 -17.80
CA PRO A 117 -7.06 2.78 -17.06
C PRO A 117 -7.29 3.72 -15.89
N THR A 118 -8.44 4.38 -15.86
CA THR A 118 -8.85 5.29 -14.79
C THR A 118 -10.38 5.27 -14.63
N ALA A 119 -10.91 5.92 -13.61
CA ALA A 119 -12.35 6.13 -13.43
C ALA A 119 -12.91 7.00 -14.56
N ALA A 120 -14.11 6.67 -15.06
CA ALA A 120 -14.85 7.55 -15.95
C ALA A 120 -15.14 8.89 -15.24
N SER A 121 -14.98 10.00 -15.96
CA SER A 121 -15.08 11.32 -15.33
C SER A 121 -15.58 12.38 -16.30
N GLU A 122 -16.23 13.40 -15.75
CA GLU A 122 -16.56 14.65 -16.44
C GLU A 122 -16.06 15.85 -15.64
N THR A 123 -15.73 16.93 -16.35
CA THR A 123 -15.21 18.17 -15.75
C THR A 123 -16.21 19.30 -15.90
N PHE A 124 -16.42 20.07 -14.82
CA PHE A 124 -17.40 21.14 -14.73
C PHE A 124 -16.75 22.43 -14.27
N THR A 125 -17.15 23.55 -14.89
CA THR A 125 -16.77 24.92 -14.53
C THR A 125 -17.97 25.74 -14.07
N ASP A 126 -19.14 25.11 -13.98
CA ASP A 126 -20.41 25.70 -13.54
C ASP A 126 -21.10 24.80 -12.53
N LEU A 127 -21.60 25.40 -11.44
CA LEU A 127 -22.24 24.65 -10.35
C LEU A 127 -23.56 23.99 -10.80
N THR A 128 -24.34 24.66 -11.63
CA THR A 128 -25.63 24.11 -12.07
C THR A 128 -25.42 22.86 -12.92
N ALA A 129 -24.52 22.94 -13.90
CA ALA A 129 -24.17 21.80 -14.74
C ALA A 129 -23.59 20.63 -13.92
N ALA A 130 -22.75 20.91 -12.90
CA ALA A 130 -22.24 19.89 -11.98
C ALA A 130 -23.36 19.24 -11.18
N CYS A 131 -24.32 20.04 -10.62
CA CYS A 131 -25.47 19.54 -9.88
C CYS A 131 -26.39 18.69 -10.75
N ASP A 132 -26.66 19.10 -11.99
CA ASP A 132 -27.47 18.34 -12.94
C ASP A 132 -26.83 17.01 -13.31
N HIS A 133 -25.48 16.97 -13.45
CA HIS A 133 -24.77 15.73 -13.67
C HIS A 133 -24.88 14.81 -12.45
N ILE A 134 -24.69 15.33 -11.23
CA ILE A 134 -24.85 14.57 -9.98
C ILE A 134 -26.24 13.96 -9.91
N ASP A 135 -27.29 14.73 -10.22
CA ASP A 135 -28.68 14.24 -10.26
C ASP A 135 -28.83 13.07 -11.22
N ARG A 136 -28.37 13.22 -12.47
CA ARG A 136 -28.42 12.16 -13.48
C ARG A 136 -27.71 10.88 -13.05
N GLN A 137 -26.57 10.98 -12.39
CA GLN A 137 -25.84 9.81 -11.91
C GLN A 137 -26.64 9.05 -10.84
N PHE A 138 -27.15 9.75 -9.82
CA PHE A 138 -27.94 9.11 -8.78
C PHE A 138 -29.32 8.63 -9.29
N ASP A 139 -29.92 9.29 -10.26
CA ASP A 139 -31.16 8.82 -10.94
C ASP A 139 -30.89 7.54 -11.76
N ALA A 140 -29.68 7.37 -12.31
CA ALA A 140 -29.25 6.15 -12.97
C ALA A 140 -28.91 5.00 -11.98
N GLY A 141 -29.02 5.23 -10.67
CA GLY A 141 -28.89 4.20 -9.63
C GLY A 141 -27.46 3.89 -9.21
N VAL A 142 -26.49 4.81 -9.42
CA VAL A 142 -25.13 4.62 -8.91
C VAL A 142 -25.12 4.63 -7.38
N SER A 143 -24.26 3.80 -6.77
CA SER A 143 -24.13 3.70 -5.32
C SER A 143 -23.30 4.85 -4.70
N GLY A 144 -22.63 5.65 -5.53
CA GLY A 144 -21.82 6.79 -5.12
C GLY A 144 -21.00 7.34 -6.28
N ILE A 145 -20.47 8.53 -6.06
CA ILE A 145 -19.59 9.25 -6.99
C ILE A 145 -18.41 9.87 -6.23
N VAL A 146 -17.37 10.28 -6.95
CA VAL A 146 -16.26 11.02 -6.36
C VAL A 146 -16.22 12.42 -6.94
N VAL A 147 -16.28 13.43 -6.07
CA VAL A 147 -16.18 14.85 -6.46
C VAL A 147 -14.83 15.39 -6.04
N LYS A 148 -14.09 15.96 -7.00
CA LYS A 148 -12.72 16.47 -6.78
C LYS A 148 -12.60 17.91 -7.26
N ALA A 149 -12.07 18.79 -6.40
CA ALA A 149 -11.62 20.11 -6.81
C ALA A 149 -10.36 19.99 -7.70
N ASP A 150 -10.31 20.73 -8.81
CA ASP A 150 -9.16 20.73 -9.72
C ASP A 150 -8.04 21.62 -9.17
N GLY A 151 -6.90 21.04 -8.84
CA GLY A 151 -5.75 21.73 -8.28
C GLY A 151 -5.23 21.14 -6.97
N LEU A 152 -4.21 21.80 -6.40
CA LEU A 152 -3.61 21.40 -5.13
C LEU A 152 -4.52 21.80 -3.97
N ALA A 153 -5.09 20.84 -3.25
CA ALA A 153 -5.97 21.05 -2.10
C ALA A 153 -5.54 20.26 -0.85
N ALA A 154 -4.25 19.92 -0.74
CA ALA A 154 -3.65 19.21 0.40
C ALA A 154 -4.45 17.98 0.87
N GLY A 155 -5.01 17.20 -0.07
CA GLY A 155 -5.82 16.02 0.23
C GLY A 155 -7.24 16.29 0.72
N LYS A 156 -7.66 17.55 0.85
CA LYS A 156 -8.99 17.95 1.35
C LYS A 156 -10.00 18.20 0.22
N GLY A 157 -9.55 18.39 -1.00
CA GLY A 157 -10.39 18.69 -2.16
C GLY A 157 -11.02 17.44 -2.82
N VAL A 158 -11.25 16.35 -2.09
CA VAL A 158 -11.84 15.11 -2.60
C VAL A 158 -12.90 14.60 -1.64
N LEU A 159 -14.11 14.41 -2.14
CA LEU A 159 -15.22 13.76 -1.43
C LEU A 159 -15.64 12.49 -2.17
N VAL A 160 -15.68 11.37 -1.47
CA VAL A 160 -16.41 10.17 -1.89
C VAL A 160 -17.82 10.29 -1.33
N ALA A 161 -18.79 10.57 -2.20
CA ALA A 161 -20.18 10.81 -1.83
C ALA A 161 -21.02 9.57 -2.11
N ASP A 162 -21.70 9.07 -1.09
CA ASP A 162 -22.67 7.97 -1.16
C ASP A 162 -24.12 8.46 -1.28
N ASN A 163 -24.31 9.77 -1.31
CA ASN A 163 -25.62 10.39 -1.46
C ASN A 163 -25.56 11.72 -2.24
N ARG A 164 -26.68 12.06 -2.87
CA ARG A 164 -26.85 13.22 -3.74
C ARG A 164 -26.60 14.56 -3.02
N THR A 165 -27.16 14.70 -1.82
CA THR A 165 -27.08 15.96 -1.06
C THR A 165 -25.64 16.30 -0.71
N GLY A 166 -24.90 15.35 -0.13
CA GLY A 166 -23.49 15.55 0.23
C GLY A 166 -22.61 15.88 -0.98
N ALA A 167 -22.87 15.24 -2.15
CA ALA A 167 -22.16 15.54 -3.38
C ALA A 167 -22.39 16.98 -3.86
N LYS A 168 -23.65 17.46 -3.83
CA LYS A 168 -24.01 18.83 -4.23
C LYS A 168 -23.49 19.88 -3.25
N ASP A 169 -23.55 19.60 -1.96
CA ASP A 169 -23.06 20.52 -0.94
C ASP A 169 -21.56 20.72 -1.08
N PHE A 170 -20.81 19.63 -1.28
CA PHE A 170 -19.36 19.72 -1.53
C PHE A 170 -19.04 20.44 -2.86
N ALA A 171 -19.83 20.21 -3.92
CA ALA A 171 -19.68 20.95 -5.17
C ALA A 171 -19.88 22.45 -4.96
N ARG A 172 -20.90 22.84 -4.17
CA ARG A 172 -21.16 24.24 -3.81
C ARG A 172 -20.00 24.84 -3.01
N GLU A 173 -19.53 24.17 -1.96
CA GLU A 173 -18.38 24.61 -1.17
C GLU A 173 -17.15 24.89 -2.05
N CYS A 174 -16.88 24.01 -3.03
CA CYS A 174 -15.76 24.19 -3.97
C CYS A 174 -15.93 25.50 -4.77
N PHE A 175 -17.07 25.72 -5.43
CA PHE A 175 -17.30 26.90 -6.25
C PHE A 175 -17.42 28.19 -5.42
N GLU A 176 -17.82 28.10 -4.15
CA GLU A 176 -17.86 29.23 -3.20
C GLU A 176 -16.45 29.59 -2.65
N GLY A 177 -15.41 28.88 -3.08
CA GLY A 177 -14.03 29.24 -2.80
C GLY A 177 -13.38 28.56 -1.61
N ALA A 178 -13.97 27.51 -1.04
CA ALA A 178 -13.38 26.75 0.07
C ALA A 178 -11.95 26.24 -0.22
N PHE A 179 -11.60 26.06 -1.51
CA PHE A 179 -10.28 25.59 -1.97
C PHE A 179 -9.56 26.62 -2.84
N GLY A 180 -9.95 27.92 -2.74
CA GLY A 180 -9.34 28.99 -3.55
C GLY A 180 -9.46 28.71 -5.05
N SER A 181 -8.40 28.94 -5.80
CA SER A 181 -8.38 28.69 -7.26
C SER A 181 -8.60 27.23 -7.65
N ALA A 182 -8.33 26.27 -6.77
CA ALA A 182 -8.57 24.85 -7.04
C ALA A 182 -10.07 24.52 -7.12
N GLY A 183 -10.94 25.30 -6.51
CA GLY A 183 -12.40 25.10 -6.52
C GLY A 183 -13.11 25.67 -7.75
N THR A 184 -12.43 26.36 -8.66
CA THR A 184 -13.05 26.96 -9.87
C THR A 184 -13.44 25.92 -10.93
N LYS A 185 -12.98 24.68 -10.78
CA LYS A 185 -13.24 23.56 -11.66
C LYS A 185 -13.41 22.28 -10.85
N LEU A 186 -14.39 21.44 -11.18
CA LEU A 186 -14.63 20.15 -10.55
C LEU A 186 -14.46 19.01 -11.54
N VAL A 187 -13.87 17.92 -11.08
CA VAL A 187 -13.88 16.62 -11.75
C VAL A 187 -14.79 15.69 -10.97
N ILE A 188 -15.83 15.18 -11.61
CA ILE A 188 -16.77 14.20 -11.03
C ILE A 188 -16.49 12.85 -11.66
N GLU A 189 -16.26 11.83 -10.84
CA GLU A 189 -15.82 10.50 -11.26
C GLU A 189 -16.74 9.40 -10.77
N GLU A 190 -16.78 8.28 -11.52
CA GLU A 190 -17.36 7.04 -11.00
C GLU A 190 -16.65 6.61 -9.71
N MET A 191 -17.41 6.10 -8.75
CA MET A 191 -16.84 5.53 -7.54
C MET A 191 -16.27 4.13 -7.82
N LEU A 192 -14.95 4.01 -7.83
CA LEU A 192 -14.27 2.71 -7.95
C LEU A 192 -14.37 1.93 -6.65
N VAL A 193 -14.62 0.63 -6.76
CA VAL A 193 -14.64 -0.29 -5.62
C VAL A 193 -13.50 -1.29 -5.74
N GLY A 194 -12.62 -1.33 -4.75
CA GLY A 194 -11.43 -2.17 -4.76
C GLY A 194 -10.55 -1.93 -3.54
N GLU A 195 -9.28 -2.19 -3.69
CA GLU A 195 -8.27 -1.93 -2.66
C GLU A 195 -7.23 -0.95 -3.22
N GLU A 196 -7.02 0.16 -2.52
CA GLU A 196 -6.03 1.17 -2.93
C GLU A 196 -4.61 0.67 -2.73
N ALA A 197 -3.71 1.09 -3.61
CA ALA A 197 -2.27 0.92 -3.46
C ALA A 197 -1.51 2.10 -4.08
N SER A 198 -0.26 2.26 -3.66
CA SER A 198 0.65 3.29 -4.12
C SER A 198 1.78 2.65 -4.91
N VAL A 199 1.96 3.09 -6.15
CA VAL A 199 3.00 2.63 -7.06
C VAL A 199 3.85 3.83 -7.47
N LEU A 200 5.13 3.76 -7.09
CA LEU A 200 6.10 4.77 -7.52
C LEU A 200 6.96 4.19 -8.66
N ALA A 201 7.27 5.02 -9.64
CA ALA A 201 8.21 4.68 -10.70
C ALA A 201 9.12 5.86 -11.01
N LEU A 202 10.40 5.59 -11.23
CA LEU A 202 11.37 6.57 -11.69
C LEU A 202 11.32 6.65 -13.21
N THR A 203 11.45 7.85 -13.77
CA THR A 203 11.63 8.03 -15.22
C THR A 203 12.62 9.13 -15.52
N ASP A 204 13.41 8.90 -16.55
CA ASP A 204 14.35 9.86 -17.13
C ASP A 204 13.85 10.44 -18.45
N GLY A 205 12.59 10.13 -18.82
CA GLY A 205 11.97 10.47 -20.10
C GLY A 205 12.27 9.49 -21.22
N LYS A 206 13.22 8.56 -21.05
CA LYS A 206 13.54 7.49 -22.04
C LYS A 206 13.14 6.12 -21.50
N SER A 207 13.34 5.92 -20.21
CA SER A 207 13.05 4.69 -19.49
C SER A 207 12.11 5.00 -18.33
N ILE A 208 11.36 3.98 -17.91
CA ILE A 208 10.57 4.05 -16.68
C ILE A 208 10.77 2.76 -15.90
N VAL A 209 11.06 2.87 -14.60
CA VAL A 209 11.38 1.72 -13.74
C VAL A 209 10.53 1.79 -12.48
N ARG A 210 9.66 0.80 -12.29
CA ARG A 210 8.80 0.68 -11.12
C ARG A 210 9.61 0.36 -9.86
N MET A 211 9.29 1.05 -8.77
CA MET A 211 9.78 0.75 -7.44
C MET A 211 8.91 -0.33 -6.76
N VAL A 212 9.28 -0.76 -5.56
CA VAL A 212 8.43 -1.66 -4.77
C VAL A 212 7.12 -0.96 -4.38
N SER A 213 6.03 -1.72 -4.39
CA SER A 213 4.70 -1.21 -4.02
C SER A 213 4.60 -0.84 -2.55
N SER A 214 3.73 0.10 -2.24
CA SER A 214 3.33 0.46 -0.88
C SER A 214 1.83 0.64 -0.76
N GLN A 215 1.34 0.71 0.46
CA GLN A 215 -0.07 0.99 0.73
C GLN A 215 -0.19 1.92 1.92
N ASP A 216 -0.92 3.03 1.72
CA ASP A 216 -1.17 4.08 2.69
C ASP A 216 -2.49 3.85 3.46
N HIS A 217 -2.65 4.59 4.56
CA HIS A 217 -3.86 4.67 5.38
C HIS A 217 -4.30 6.14 5.47
N LYS A 218 -5.20 6.55 4.55
CA LYS A 218 -5.57 7.97 4.37
C LYS A 218 -6.49 8.52 5.46
N ARG A 219 -7.36 7.68 6.06
CA ARG A 219 -8.30 8.11 7.09
C ARG A 219 -7.62 8.24 8.45
N ILE A 220 -8.09 9.24 9.25
CA ILE A 220 -7.46 9.58 10.54
C ILE A 220 -7.63 8.47 11.59
N PHE A 221 -8.77 7.78 11.66
CA PHE A 221 -9.07 6.80 12.70
C PHE A 221 -8.93 5.36 12.22
N ASP A 222 -8.78 4.44 13.17
CA ASP A 222 -8.77 3.00 12.95
C ASP A 222 -9.98 2.53 12.14
N ASN A 223 -9.78 1.47 11.35
CA ASN A 223 -10.75 0.89 10.42
C ASN A 223 -11.24 1.88 9.35
N ASP A 224 -10.34 2.76 8.89
CA ASP A 224 -10.57 3.76 7.84
C ASP A 224 -11.80 4.64 8.11
N ARG A 225 -11.93 5.16 9.33
CA ARG A 225 -12.99 6.08 9.74
C ARG A 225 -12.48 7.51 9.86
N GLY A 226 -13.42 8.46 9.89
CA GLY A 226 -13.12 9.89 10.02
C GLY A 226 -12.67 10.54 8.71
N PRO A 227 -12.22 11.80 8.74
CA PRO A 227 -11.78 12.55 7.57
C PRO A 227 -10.50 11.99 6.94
N ASN A 228 -10.27 12.34 5.66
CA ASN A 228 -9.01 12.11 4.98
C ASN A 228 -7.90 12.96 5.57
N THR A 229 -6.68 12.46 5.49
CA THR A 229 -5.45 13.12 5.93
C THR A 229 -4.39 13.04 4.82
N GLY A 230 -3.19 13.55 5.09
CA GLY A 230 -2.02 13.31 4.24
C GLY A 230 -1.44 11.89 4.34
N GLY A 231 -2.08 10.97 5.08
CA GLY A 231 -1.62 9.62 5.37
C GLY A 231 -1.19 9.44 6.83
N MET A 232 -1.70 8.39 7.47
CA MET A 232 -1.43 8.03 8.88
C MET A 232 -0.44 6.90 9.03
N GLY A 233 0.13 6.43 7.94
CA GLY A 233 1.13 5.39 7.89
C GLY A 233 1.01 4.54 6.65
N ALA A 234 2.11 3.90 6.29
CA ALA A 234 2.21 3.07 5.10
C ALA A 234 3.05 1.82 5.36
N TYR A 235 2.92 0.86 4.48
CA TYR A 235 3.74 -0.35 4.49
C TYR A 235 4.15 -0.78 3.09
N SER A 236 5.22 -1.51 2.98
CA SER A 236 5.76 -2.08 1.75
C SER A 236 6.28 -3.51 2.02
N PRO A 237 5.98 -4.51 1.15
CA PRO A 237 5.19 -4.41 -0.06
C PRO A 237 3.69 -4.36 0.21
N ALA A 238 2.90 -3.87 -0.77
CA ALA A 238 1.45 -3.94 -0.76
C ALA A 238 1.00 -5.29 -1.35
N PRO A 239 0.40 -6.22 -0.57
CA PRO A 239 0.05 -7.55 -1.10
C PRO A 239 -1.05 -7.54 -2.17
N VAL A 240 -1.78 -6.42 -2.33
CA VAL A 240 -2.76 -6.24 -3.41
C VAL A 240 -2.08 -6.14 -4.77
N VAL A 241 -0.86 -5.66 -4.81
CA VAL A 241 -0.04 -5.57 -6.01
C VAL A 241 0.72 -6.89 -6.16
N ASN A 242 0.02 -7.91 -6.64
CA ASN A 242 0.61 -9.21 -6.97
C ASN A 242 1.27 -9.18 -8.35
N ARG A 243 1.94 -10.25 -8.77
CA ARG A 243 2.67 -10.32 -10.05
C ARG A 243 1.81 -10.03 -11.28
N GLU A 244 0.54 -10.41 -11.28
CA GLU A 244 -0.39 -10.14 -12.39
C GLU A 244 -0.69 -8.63 -12.45
N VAL A 245 -1.02 -8.03 -11.29
CA VAL A 245 -1.25 -6.59 -11.15
C VAL A 245 0.01 -5.79 -11.48
N GLU A 246 1.20 -6.24 -11.05
CA GLU A 246 2.48 -5.62 -11.41
C GLU A 246 2.69 -5.55 -12.92
N LYS A 247 2.41 -6.66 -13.63
CA LYS A 247 2.51 -6.71 -15.08
C LYS A 247 1.55 -5.72 -15.75
N LEU A 248 0.28 -5.69 -15.31
CA LEU A 248 -0.71 -4.75 -15.84
C LEU A 248 -0.32 -3.28 -15.56
N ILE A 249 0.24 -2.98 -14.39
CA ILE A 249 0.75 -1.64 -14.07
C ILE A 249 1.85 -1.24 -15.07
N ASP A 250 2.80 -2.14 -15.32
CA ASP A 250 3.90 -1.86 -16.23
C ASP A 250 3.38 -1.66 -17.68
N GLU A 251 2.46 -2.53 -18.16
CA GLU A 251 1.97 -2.52 -19.54
C GLU A 251 0.89 -1.47 -19.82
N GLU A 252 -0.08 -1.29 -18.89
CA GLU A 252 -1.27 -0.46 -19.13
C GLU A 252 -1.18 0.93 -18.50
N ILE A 253 -0.24 1.17 -17.55
CA ILE A 253 -0.09 2.46 -16.87
C ILE A 253 1.26 3.09 -17.21
N LEU A 254 2.37 2.43 -16.86
CA LEU A 254 3.69 3.05 -16.93
C LEU A 254 4.22 3.22 -18.36
N GLN A 255 4.04 2.23 -19.23
CA GLN A 255 4.46 2.37 -20.63
C GLN A 255 3.62 3.39 -21.41
N PRO A 256 2.28 3.43 -21.29
CA PRO A 256 1.48 4.52 -21.86
C PRO A 256 1.81 5.89 -21.29
N PHE A 257 2.11 5.99 -19.98
CA PHE A 257 2.58 7.23 -19.37
C PHE A 257 3.88 7.73 -20.00
N LEU A 258 4.89 6.85 -20.13
CA LEU A 258 6.17 7.19 -20.74
C LEU A 258 5.99 7.66 -22.21
N ARG A 259 5.13 6.97 -22.96
CA ARG A 259 4.77 7.38 -24.33
C ARG A 259 4.14 8.77 -24.34
N GLY A 260 3.17 9.01 -23.46
CA GLY A 260 2.43 10.27 -23.40
C GLY A 260 3.31 11.48 -23.07
N ILE A 261 4.20 11.38 -22.08
CA ILE A 261 5.10 12.48 -21.74
C ILE A 261 6.06 12.81 -22.90
N ASN A 262 6.46 11.82 -23.69
CA ASN A 262 7.33 12.04 -24.87
C ASN A 262 6.56 12.67 -26.03
N GLU A 263 5.35 12.19 -26.36
CA GLU A 263 4.53 12.74 -27.44
C GLU A 263 4.11 14.19 -27.15
N GLU A 264 3.77 14.50 -25.88
CA GLU A 264 3.45 15.87 -25.46
C GLU A 264 4.69 16.72 -25.15
N LYS A 265 5.90 16.15 -25.30
CA LYS A 265 7.19 16.83 -25.04
C LYS A 265 7.30 17.40 -23.63
N LEU A 266 6.72 16.72 -22.64
CA LEU A 266 6.81 17.07 -21.25
C LEU A 266 8.17 16.66 -20.69
N TYR A 267 8.92 17.60 -20.12
CA TYR A 267 10.19 17.25 -19.48
C TYR A 267 9.94 16.60 -18.12
N PHE A 268 10.22 15.31 -18.04
CA PHE A 268 10.02 14.55 -16.81
C PHE A 268 11.27 13.71 -16.49
N ARG A 269 12.07 14.13 -15.51
CA ARG A 269 13.21 13.37 -14.95
C ARG A 269 13.06 13.30 -13.45
N GLY A 270 12.30 12.34 -12.98
CA GLY A 270 11.86 12.31 -11.60
C GLY A 270 11.09 11.04 -11.26
N VAL A 271 10.19 11.14 -10.31
CA VAL A 271 9.31 10.07 -9.86
C VAL A 271 7.86 10.39 -10.24
N ILE A 272 7.18 9.42 -10.84
CA ILE A 272 5.72 9.39 -10.93
C ILE A 272 5.17 8.49 -9.83
N PHE A 273 4.26 9.00 -9.04
CA PHE A 273 3.48 8.25 -8.07
C PHE A 273 2.06 8.08 -8.60
N CYS A 274 1.69 6.83 -8.88
CA CYS A 274 0.36 6.43 -9.28
C CYS A 274 -0.40 5.94 -8.05
N GLY A 275 -1.39 6.71 -7.58
CA GLY A 275 -2.42 6.18 -6.68
C GLY A 275 -3.35 5.30 -7.50
N ILE A 276 -3.47 4.03 -7.18
CA ILE A 276 -4.28 3.08 -7.94
C ILE A 276 -5.36 2.43 -7.08
N MET A 277 -6.48 2.09 -7.70
CA MET A 277 -7.48 1.17 -7.18
C MET A 277 -7.35 -0.17 -7.90
N VAL A 278 -7.17 -1.25 -7.16
CA VAL A 278 -7.15 -2.60 -7.73
C VAL A 278 -8.56 -3.20 -7.62
N CYS A 279 -9.25 -3.23 -8.75
CA CYS A 279 -10.60 -3.74 -8.89
C CYS A 279 -10.55 -5.12 -9.57
N ASP A 280 -10.87 -6.20 -8.88
CA ASP A 280 -10.83 -7.58 -9.43
C ASP A 280 -9.50 -7.93 -10.13
N ASN A 281 -8.35 -7.61 -9.51
CA ASN A 281 -6.98 -7.74 -10.04
C ASN A 281 -6.65 -6.84 -11.25
N LYS A 282 -7.47 -5.83 -11.55
CA LYS A 282 -7.18 -4.84 -12.59
C LYS A 282 -6.87 -3.49 -11.94
N PRO A 283 -5.70 -2.89 -12.20
CA PRO A 283 -5.38 -1.58 -11.66
C PRO A 283 -6.07 -0.48 -12.47
N LYS A 284 -6.66 0.50 -11.79
CA LYS A 284 -7.14 1.77 -12.36
C LYS A 284 -6.49 2.92 -11.61
N VAL A 285 -5.98 3.92 -12.32
CA VAL A 285 -5.35 5.09 -11.72
C VAL A 285 -6.42 6.01 -11.10
N LEU A 286 -6.24 6.36 -9.83
CA LEU A 286 -7.05 7.34 -9.10
C LEU A 286 -6.51 8.76 -9.31
N GLU A 287 -5.19 8.89 -9.26
CA GLU A 287 -4.47 10.15 -9.40
C GLU A 287 -2.99 9.93 -9.72
N PHE A 288 -2.37 10.91 -10.36
CA PHE A 288 -0.92 11.03 -10.47
C PHE A 288 -0.40 12.05 -9.47
N ASN A 289 0.76 11.76 -8.87
CA ASN A 289 1.57 12.72 -8.15
C ASN A 289 2.97 12.70 -8.76
N VAL A 290 3.60 13.86 -8.92
CA VAL A 290 4.87 13.99 -9.64
C VAL A 290 6.07 14.10 -8.69
N ARG A 291 5.92 13.55 -7.52
CA ARG A 291 6.88 13.55 -6.42
C ARG A 291 6.75 12.28 -5.59
N PHE A 292 7.71 12.03 -4.70
CA PHE A 292 7.61 10.93 -3.75
C PHE A 292 6.40 11.07 -2.83
N GLY A 293 5.79 9.97 -2.45
CA GLY A 293 4.68 9.92 -1.49
C GLY A 293 5.15 10.19 -0.05
N ASP A 294 4.25 10.66 0.77
CA ASP A 294 4.43 10.84 2.21
C ASP A 294 3.13 10.44 2.92
N PRO A 295 3.05 9.25 3.55
CA PRO A 295 4.16 8.50 4.17
C PRO A 295 4.68 7.28 3.39
N GLU A 296 4.45 7.13 2.10
CA GLU A 296 4.79 5.91 1.35
C GLU A 296 6.30 5.72 1.18
N ILE A 297 7.06 6.81 0.99
CA ILE A 297 8.50 6.70 0.71
C ILE A 297 9.29 6.22 1.91
N GLN A 298 8.84 6.46 3.15
CA GLN A 298 9.53 6.04 4.36
C GLN A 298 9.71 4.51 4.40
N PRO A 299 8.66 3.67 4.34
CA PRO A 299 8.85 2.21 4.31
C PRO A 299 9.54 1.73 3.02
N VAL A 300 9.38 2.43 1.89
CA VAL A 300 10.05 2.08 0.63
C VAL A 300 11.56 2.29 0.76
N MET A 301 12.03 3.42 1.29
CA MET A 301 13.46 3.68 1.49
C MET A 301 14.09 2.74 2.52
N ARG A 302 13.35 2.28 3.51
CA ARG A 302 13.81 1.24 4.44
C ARG A 302 14.14 -0.10 3.77
N ARG A 303 13.57 -0.35 2.59
CA ARG A 303 13.80 -1.57 1.81
C ARG A 303 14.85 -1.40 0.70
N PHE A 304 15.21 -0.17 0.34
CA PHE A 304 16.19 0.05 -0.71
C PHE A 304 17.60 -0.40 -0.29
N ILE A 305 18.27 -1.12 -1.18
CA ILE A 305 19.66 -1.59 -1.02
C ILE A 305 20.46 -1.04 -2.18
N GLY A 306 21.48 -0.25 -1.88
CA GLY A 306 22.35 0.31 -2.92
C GLY A 306 22.65 1.79 -2.71
N ASP A 307 23.13 2.43 -3.76
CA ASP A 307 23.47 3.85 -3.77
C ASP A 307 22.31 4.68 -4.34
N TRP A 308 21.56 5.35 -3.46
CA TRP A 308 20.42 6.16 -3.89
C TRP A 308 20.83 7.42 -4.65
N TYR A 309 22.01 7.98 -4.36
CA TYR A 309 22.54 9.11 -5.12
C TYR A 309 22.78 8.71 -6.59
N ASP A 310 23.42 7.56 -6.82
CA ASP A 310 23.67 7.04 -8.18
C ASP A 310 22.37 6.88 -8.99
N VAL A 311 21.32 6.35 -8.35
CA VAL A 311 20.00 6.20 -8.99
C VAL A 311 19.42 7.55 -9.40
N LEU A 312 19.46 8.54 -8.49
CA LEU A 312 18.92 9.87 -8.77
C LEU A 312 19.76 10.62 -9.82
N GLU A 313 21.09 10.54 -9.74
CA GLU A 313 21.97 11.19 -10.71
C GLU A 313 21.75 10.62 -12.12
N LYS A 314 21.72 9.29 -12.26
CA LYS A 314 21.43 8.63 -13.56
C LYS A 314 20.05 8.98 -14.09
N THR A 315 19.05 9.12 -13.22
CA THR A 315 17.72 9.57 -13.64
C THR A 315 17.78 10.97 -14.27
N VAL A 316 18.44 11.91 -13.59
CA VAL A 316 18.57 13.30 -14.08
C VAL A 316 19.40 13.39 -15.35
N GLU A 317 20.39 12.52 -15.52
CA GLU A 317 21.25 12.47 -16.71
C GLU A 317 20.66 11.72 -17.91
N GLY A 318 19.49 11.10 -17.77
CA GLY A 318 18.86 10.33 -18.85
C GLY A 318 19.53 8.98 -19.09
N ARG A 319 20.04 8.36 -18.02
CA ARG A 319 20.75 7.08 -17.98
C ARG A 319 20.12 6.10 -16.97
N LEU A 320 18.82 6.25 -16.67
CA LEU A 320 18.11 5.43 -15.69
C LEU A 320 18.22 3.91 -15.98
N ALA A 321 18.29 3.53 -17.25
CA ALA A 321 18.48 2.14 -17.65
C ALA A 321 19.79 1.51 -17.13
N GLU A 322 20.79 2.33 -16.74
CA GLU A 322 22.06 1.89 -16.16
C GLU A 322 22.00 1.83 -14.62
N ALA A 323 20.92 2.31 -14.01
CA ALA A 323 20.77 2.34 -12.56
C ALA A 323 20.39 0.97 -12.01
N GLU A 324 20.96 0.59 -10.87
CA GLU A 324 20.62 -0.65 -10.20
C GLU A 324 19.68 -0.39 -9.04
N LEU A 325 18.39 -0.77 -9.19
CA LEU A 325 17.41 -0.71 -8.11
C LEU A 325 17.30 -2.07 -7.43
N LYS A 326 17.93 -2.20 -6.28
CA LYS A 326 17.86 -3.41 -5.44
C LYS A 326 16.97 -3.19 -4.21
N TRP A 327 16.19 -4.20 -3.88
CA TRP A 327 15.24 -4.15 -2.77
C TRP A 327 15.42 -5.33 -1.82
N SER A 328 15.38 -5.05 -0.52
CA SER A 328 15.29 -6.09 0.50
C SER A 328 14.03 -6.92 0.34
N LYS A 329 14.13 -8.19 0.66
CA LYS A 329 12.98 -9.10 0.78
C LYS A 329 12.16 -8.82 2.03
N ASP A 330 12.71 -8.12 3.01
CA ASP A 330 12.02 -7.72 4.21
C ASP A 330 10.87 -6.76 3.90
N ALA A 331 9.85 -6.83 4.72
CA ALA A 331 8.79 -5.83 4.73
C ALA A 331 9.19 -4.63 5.58
N ALA A 332 8.58 -3.49 5.30
CA ALA A 332 8.73 -2.28 6.11
C ALA A 332 7.37 -1.67 6.41
N VAL A 333 7.24 -1.08 7.60
CA VAL A 333 6.05 -0.35 8.05
C VAL A 333 6.49 0.98 8.63
N SER A 334 5.74 2.04 8.34
CA SER A 334 5.91 3.36 8.96
C SER A 334 4.58 3.79 9.56
N VAL A 335 4.57 4.08 10.87
CA VAL A 335 3.40 4.58 11.62
C VAL A 335 3.57 6.07 11.82
N VAL A 336 2.60 6.86 11.38
CA VAL A 336 2.61 8.32 11.60
C VAL A 336 2.05 8.62 12.98
N ILE A 337 2.80 9.44 13.73
CA ILE A 337 2.35 10.06 14.97
C ILE A 337 1.96 11.51 14.65
N ALA A 338 0.75 11.90 15.03
CA ALA A 338 0.16 13.20 14.77
C ALA A 338 -0.12 13.98 16.05
N SER A 339 -0.24 15.29 15.93
CA SER A 339 -0.75 16.17 16.99
C SER A 339 -2.25 15.94 17.19
N GLY A 340 -2.72 16.05 18.43
CA GLY A 340 -4.15 16.04 18.75
C GLY A 340 -4.88 17.16 18.02
N GLY A 341 -6.04 16.83 17.42
CA GLY A 341 -6.82 17.74 16.58
C GLY A 341 -6.56 17.60 15.07
N TYR A 342 -5.41 17.05 14.64
CA TYR A 342 -5.13 16.82 13.22
C TYR A 342 -6.19 15.87 12.59
N PRO A 343 -6.71 16.13 11.35
CA PRO A 343 -6.30 17.13 10.34
C PRO A 343 -6.96 18.50 10.49
N GLY A 344 -7.69 18.76 11.56
CA GLY A 344 -8.21 20.08 11.92
C GLY A 344 -7.14 20.95 12.60
N GLU A 345 -7.58 21.81 13.52
CA GLU A 345 -6.69 22.67 14.30
C GLU A 345 -5.91 21.86 15.35
N TYR A 346 -4.65 22.19 15.53
CA TYR A 346 -3.77 21.54 16.49
C TYR A 346 -2.77 22.51 17.10
N GLU A 347 -2.38 22.23 18.34
CA GLU A 347 -1.35 22.99 19.05
C GLU A 347 0.06 22.53 18.66
N LYS A 348 1.00 23.48 18.67
CA LYS A 348 2.43 23.26 18.43
C LYS A 348 3.25 23.49 19.69
N GLY A 349 4.53 23.09 19.67
CA GLY A 349 5.48 23.40 20.76
C GLY A 349 5.42 22.39 21.91
N LYS A 350 4.75 21.24 21.77
CA LYS A 350 4.77 20.17 22.77
C LYS A 350 6.11 19.43 22.72
N VAL A 351 6.78 19.29 23.86
CA VAL A 351 8.08 18.60 23.96
C VAL A 351 7.93 17.12 23.65
N ILE A 352 8.79 16.61 22.78
CA ILE A 352 8.81 15.21 22.34
C ILE A 352 9.93 14.48 23.09
N THR A 353 9.58 13.40 23.78
CA THR A 353 10.52 12.55 24.52
C THR A 353 10.61 11.15 23.94
N GLY A 354 11.71 10.45 24.23
CA GLY A 354 11.87 9.03 23.91
C GLY A 354 12.31 8.72 22.47
N LEU A 355 12.73 9.72 21.69
CA LEU A 355 13.22 9.54 20.32
C LEU A 355 14.41 8.57 20.28
N ASP A 356 15.43 8.79 21.11
CA ASP A 356 16.63 7.94 21.15
C ASP A 356 16.27 6.50 21.55
N ARG A 357 15.37 6.32 22.53
CA ARG A 357 14.89 4.97 22.93
C ARG A 357 14.19 4.23 21.78
N ALA A 358 13.44 4.95 20.94
CA ALA A 358 12.80 4.35 19.77
C ALA A 358 13.86 3.87 18.76
N GLU A 359 14.93 4.65 18.56
CA GLU A 359 16.04 4.30 17.66
C GLU A 359 16.88 3.13 18.22
N GLU A 360 17.15 3.10 19.51
CA GLU A 360 17.81 1.98 20.21
C GLU A 360 17.03 0.66 20.07
N CYS A 361 15.71 0.73 19.95
CA CYS A 361 14.86 -0.42 19.66
C CYS A 361 14.89 -0.90 18.19
N GLY A 362 15.71 -0.27 17.34
CA GLY A 362 15.88 -0.61 15.91
C GLY A 362 14.88 0.05 14.97
N ALA A 363 14.01 0.93 15.47
CA ALA A 363 13.18 1.78 14.61
C ALA A 363 14.02 2.93 14.03
N VAL A 364 13.56 3.48 12.89
CA VAL A 364 14.04 4.77 12.38
C VAL A 364 12.92 5.78 12.54
N VAL A 365 13.22 6.91 13.16
CA VAL A 365 12.23 7.97 13.40
C VAL A 365 12.42 9.07 12.38
N PHE A 366 11.52 9.14 11.40
CA PHE A 366 11.48 10.23 10.43
C PHE A 366 10.68 11.40 10.99
N HIS A 367 11.29 12.55 11.09
CA HIS A 367 10.63 13.77 11.55
C HIS A 367 9.82 14.38 10.40
N CYS A 368 8.53 14.61 10.64
CA CYS A 368 7.62 15.23 9.68
C CYS A 368 7.44 16.73 10.01
N GLY A 369 6.88 17.02 11.18
CA GLY A 369 6.61 18.38 11.63
C GLY A 369 7.19 18.61 13.02
N THR A 370 8.50 18.82 13.11
CA THR A 370 9.22 19.09 14.35
C THR A 370 10.07 20.33 14.24
N ALA A 371 10.33 20.98 15.38
CA ALA A 371 11.28 22.08 15.51
C ALA A 371 12.14 21.85 16.76
N GLU A 372 13.25 22.59 16.84
CA GLU A 372 14.04 22.69 18.06
C GLU A 372 13.70 24.00 18.79
N LYS A 373 13.49 23.91 20.09
CA LYS A 373 13.24 25.08 20.95
C LYS A 373 13.89 24.85 22.31
N GLY A 374 14.84 25.71 22.66
CA GLY A 374 15.54 25.62 23.93
C GLY A 374 16.35 24.32 24.12
N GLY A 375 16.85 23.72 23.06
CA GLY A 375 17.58 22.44 23.10
C GLY A 375 16.67 21.21 23.13
N GLU A 376 15.35 21.39 23.12
CA GLU A 376 14.37 20.30 23.08
C GLU A 376 13.70 20.21 21.71
N ILE A 377 13.39 18.97 21.30
CA ILE A 377 12.61 18.71 20.09
C ILE A 377 11.13 18.87 20.43
N VAL A 378 10.41 19.71 19.67
CA VAL A 378 9.00 20.01 19.88
C VAL A 378 8.16 19.77 18.64
N THR A 379 6.85 19.57 18.83
CA THR A 379 5.87 19.47 17.73
C THR A 379 5.77 20.81 16.97
N ASN A 380 5.72 20.76 15.63
CA ASN A 380 5.56 21.92 14.76
C ASN A 380 4.67 21.65 13.54
N GLY A 381 3.93 20.55 13.54
CA GLY A 381 3.05 20.17 12.43
C GLY A 381 1.94 19.24 12.86
N GLY A 382 0.97 18.99 11.98
CA GLY A 382 -0.11 18.04 12.23
C GLY A 382 0.40 16.61 12.26
N ARG A 383 1.11 16.15 11.20
CA ARG A 383 1.93 14.93 11.24
C ARG A 383 3.28 15.33 11.83
N VAL A 384 3.67 14.68 12.92
CA VAL A 384 4.85 15.03 13.71
C VAL A 384 6.03 14.12 13.41
N LEU A 385 5.81 12.80 13.47
CA LEU A 385 6.83 11.77 13.28
C LEU A 385 6.30 10.63 12.42
N GLY A 386 7.19 9.94 11.70
CA GLY A 386 6.97 8.65 11.08
C GLY A 386 7.91 7.61 11.67
N VAL A 387 7.40 6.67 12.46
CA VAL A 387 8.22 5.62 13.11
C VAL A 387 8.23 4.39 12.22
N SER A 388 9.40 4.07 11.68
CA SER A 388 9.55 3.02 10.67
C SER A 388 10.41 1.86 11.15
N ALA A 389 9.94 0.63 10.90
CA ALA A 389 10.70 -0.59 11.15
C ALA A 389 10.61 -1.58 9.99
N THR A 390 11.61 -2.44 9.88
CA THR A 390 11.67 -3.55 8.92
C THR A 390 11.49 -4.88 9.64
N GLY A 391 11.11 -5.92 8.89
CA GLY A 391 10.99 -7.28 9.43
C GLY A 391 10.85 -8.30 8.32
N SER A 392 11.26 -9.55 8.58
CA SER A 392 11.16 -10.65 7.63
C SER A 392 9.73 -10.94 7.14
N THR A 393 8.73 -10.41 7.87
CA THR A 393 7.31 -10.42 7.50
C THR A 393 6.69 -9.06 7.82
N ILE A 394 5.57 -8.74 7.18
CA ILE A 394 4.82 -7.51 7.50
C ILE A 394 4.42 -7.47 8.99
N LEU A 395 4.05 -8.62 9.58
CA LEU A 395 3.70 -8.69 11.00
C LEU A 395 4.88 -8.32 11.91
N ASN A 396 6.09 -8.76 11.58
CA ASN A 396 7.29 -8.41 12.33
C ASN A 396 7.64 -6.92 12.17
N ALA A 397 7.50 -6.36 10.96
CA ALA A 397 7.68 -4.94 10.72
C ALA A 397 6.67 -4.09 11.49
N ILE A 398 5.38 -4.50 11.53
CA ILE A 398 4.34 -3.86 12.34
C ILE A 398 4.74 -3.84 13.82
N ARG A 399 5.11 -5.01 14.37
CA ARG A 399 5.51 -5.12 15.79
C ARG A 399 6.69 -4.21 16.12
N GLY A 400 7.69 -4.16 15.23
CA GLY A 400 8.86 -3.29 15.39
C GLY A 400 8.48 -1.80 15.37
N ALA A 401 7.64 -1.36 14.41
CA ALA A 401 7.21 0.02 14.30
C ALA A 401 6.41 0.46 15.54
N TYR A 402 5.43 -0.34 15.99
CA TYR A 402 4.65 -0.01 17.19
C TYR A 402 5.45 -0.14 18.49
N TYR A 403 6.49 -0.97 18.52
CA TYR A 403 7.40 -1.01 19.66
C TYR A 403 8.19 0.30 19.77
N GLY A 404 8.66 0.84 18.64
CA GLY A 404 9.27 2.17 18.59
C GLY A 404 8.29 3.29 18.95
N VAL A 405 7.04 3.27 18.43
CA VAL A 405 5.99 4.26 18.76
C VAL A 405 5.75 4.35 20.28
N LYS A 406 5.72 3.22 20.97
CA LYS A 406 5.49 3.16 22.43
C LYS A 406 6.60 3.80 23.26
N GLN A 407 7.79 4.02 22.69
CA GLN A 407 8.88 4.70 23.40
C GLN A 407 8.72 6.23 23.39
N ILE A 408 7.96 6.75 22.42
CA ILE A 408 7.80 8.18 22.16
C ILE A 408 6.58 8.71 22.90
N SER A 409 6.70 9.94 23.45
CA SER A 409 5.58 10.61 24.11
C SER A 409 5.66 12.12 23.94
N PHE A 410 4.51 12.73 23.71
CA PHE A 410 4.24 14.17 23.85
C PHE A 410 2.76 14.39 24.14
N ASP A 411 2.42 15.53 24.70
CA ASP A 411 1.04 15.87 25.06
C ASP A 411 0.12 15.97 23.84
N GLY A 412 -1.03 15.29 23.88
CA GLY A 412 -1.97 15.22 22.76
C GLY A 412 -1.51 14.31 21.60
N MET A 413 -0.55 13.40 21.83
CA MET A 413 -0.08 12.45 20.83
C MET A 413 -1.20 11.53 20.34
N PHE A 414 -1.32 11.41 19.01
CA PHE A 414 -2.29 10.52 18.36
C PHE A 414 -1.64 9.70 17.24
N TYR A 415 -2.03 8.44 17.11
CA TYR A 415 -1.66 7.55 15.99
C TYR A 415 -2.69 6.44 15.82
N ARG A 416 -2.76 5.85 14.62
CA ARG A 416 -3.61 4.68 14.35
C ARG A 416 -2.96 3.41 14.89
N HIS A 417 -3.80 2.46 15.34
CA HIS A 417 -3.36 1.17 15.89
C HIS A 417 -3.42 0.03 14.86
N ASP A 418 -3.94 0.28 13.66
CA ASP A 418 -4.22 -0.73 12.64
C ASP A 418 -3.38 -0.59 11.37
N ILE A 419 -2.28 0.20 11.39
CA ILE A 419 -1.37 0.34 10.25
C ILE A 419 -0.79 -1.03 9.87
N GLY A 420 -0.98 -1.41 8.60
CA GLY A 420 -0.58 -2.71 8.08
C GLY A 420 -1.57 -3.85 8.33
N ALA A 421 -2.64 -3.64 9.09
CA ALA A 421 -3.64 -4.67 9.36
C ALA A 421 -4.32 -5.21 8.08
N LYS A 422 -4.49 -4.36 7.06
CA LYS A 422 -5.01 -4.77 5.74
C LYS A 422 -4.18 -5.89 5.11
N ALA A 423 -2.86 -5.82 5.21
CA ALA A 423 -1.97 -6.83 4.67
C ALA A 423 -2.11 -8.20 5.36
N ILE A 424 -2.47 -8.23 6.66
CA ILE A 424 -2.61 -9.44 7.45
C ILE A 424 -4.03 -10.01 7.33
N ARG A 425 -5.05 -9.14 7.33
CA ARG A 425 -6.48 -9.51 7.31
C ARG A 425 -6.97 -9.93 5.92
N ARG A 426 -6.13 -9.92 4.90
CA ARG A 426 -6.57 -10.34 3.57
C ARG A 426 -7.24 -11.69 3.62
N PRO A 427 -8.52 -11.78 3.22
CA PRO A 427 -9.10 -13.08 2.95
C PRO A 427 -8.21 -13.74 1.91
N TYR A 428 -7.88 -15.02 2.13
CA TYR A 428 -7.06 -15.82 1.23
C TYR A 428 -7.48 -15.56 -0.22
N MET A 429 -6.48 -15.24 -1.08
CA MET A 429 -6.75 -15.25 -2.51
C MET A 429 -7.36 -16.62 -2.88
N PRO A 430 -8.53 -16.64 -3.48
CA PRO A 430 -9.10 -17.91 -3.93
C PRO A 430 -8.12 -18.53 -4.90
N MET A 431 -7.85 -19.81 -4.72
CA MET A 431 -7.00 -20.58 -5.62
C MET A 431 -7.53 -20.44 -7.05
N PRO A 432 -6.68 -20.22 -8.07
CA PRO A 432 -7.12 -20.16 -9.45
C PRO A 432 -8.00 -21.37 -9.78
N ARG A 433 -9.12 -21.17 -10.48
CA ARG A 433 -10.11 -22.25 -10.75
C ARG A 433 -9.47 -23.52 -11.28
N LYS A 434 -8.50 -23.42 -12.18
CA LYS A 434 -7.78 -24.60 -12.72
C LYS A 434 -7.13 -25.43 -11.61
N HIS A 435 -6.41 -24.78 -10.69
CA HIS A 435 -5.76 -25.46 -9.56
C HIS A 435 -6.78 -25.99 -8.54
N ALA A 436 -7.87 -25.26 -8.31
CA ALA A 436 -8.93 -25.69 -7.41
C ALA A 436 -9.60 -26.98 -7.90
N TRP A 437 -9.85 -27.11 -9.20
CA TRP A 437 -10.37 -28.35 -9.81
C TRP A 437 -9.36 -29.50 -9.75
N PHE A 438 -8.07 -29.21 -9.95
CA PHE A 438 -7.00 -30.20 -9.82
C PHE A 438 -6.91 -30.76 -8.39
N CYS A 439 -7.00 -29.85 -7.39
CA CYS A 439 -7.04 -30.24 -5.97
C CYS A 439 -8.28 -31.05 -5.62
N LEU A 440 -9.43 -30.72 -6.20
CA LEU A 440 -10.66 -31.49 -6.02
C LEU A 440 -10.53 -32.91 -6.62
N ALA A 441 -9.92 -33.04 -7.80
CA ALA A 441 -9.64 -34.33 -8.43
C ALA A 441 -8.69 -35.17 -7.57
N GLY A 442 -7.64 -34.58 -6.99
CA GLY A 442 -6.73 -35.24 -6.05
C GLY A 442 -7.45 -35.74 -4.78
N LEU A 443 -8.33 -34.90 -4.21
CA LEU A 443 -9.16 -35.30 -3.07
C LEU A 443 -10.12 -36.45 -3.42
N LEU A 444 -10.72 -36.41 -4.60
CA LEU A 444 -11.57 -37.49 -5.11
C LEU A 444 -10.80 -38.81 -5.19
N LEU A 445 -9.59 -38.76 -5.75
CA LEU A 445 -8.71 -39.92 -5.84
C LEU A 445 -8.36 -40.47 -4.45
N LEU A 446 -8.02 -39.60 -3.49
CA LEU A 446 -7.77 -40.02 -2.11
C LEU A 446 -9.00 -40.65 -1.45
N CYS A 447 -10.20 -40.13 -1.70
CA CYS A 447 -11.44 -40.72 -1.21
C CYS A 447 -11.69 -42.09 -1.83
N VAL A 448 -11.43 -42.26 -3.13
CA VAL A 448 -11.56 -43.55 -3.83
C VAL A 448 -10.58 -44.59 -3.28
N LEU A 449 -9.31 -44.20 -3.10
CA LEU A 449 -8.29 -45.09 -2.51
C LEU A 449 -8.66 -45.49 -1.07
N TRP A 450 -9.25 -44.56 -0.29
CA TRP A 450 -9.72 -44.86 1.05
C TRP A 450 -10.93 -45.81 1.08
N MET A 451 -11.76 -45.79 0.05
CA MET A 451 -12.93 -46.67 -0.09
C MET A 451 -12.55 -48.12 -0.41
N GLN A 452 -11.34 -48.38 -0.95
CA GLN A 452 -10.89 -49.74 -1.23
C GLN A 452 -10.84 -50.58 0.06
N PRO A 453 -11.32 -51.84 0.03
CA PRO A 453 -11.27 -52.72 1.19
C PRO A 453 -9.80 -53.05 1.53
N TYR A 454 -9.40 -52.73 2.75
CA TYR A 454 -8.14 -53.22 3.28
C TYR A 454 -8.25 -54.72 3.52
N CYS A 455 -7.48 -55.47 2.76
CA CYS A 455 -7.27 -56.93 2.92
C CYS A 455 -8.53 -57.74 3.25
N ASN A 456 -8.90 -58.62 2.37
CA ASN A 456 -9.67 -59.89 2.47
C ASN A 456 -10.54 -60.18 3.72
N GLN A 457 -10.91 -59.21 4.53
CA GLN A 457 -11.78 -59.36 5.68
C GLN A 457 -13.08 -58.57 5.53
N PRO A 458 -14.23 -59.09 5.93
CA PRO A 458 -15.52 -58.41 5.82
C PRO A 458 -15.56 -57.20 6.78
N CYS A 459 -15.39 -55.98 6.24
CA CYS A 459 -15.69 -54.75 6.96
C CYS A 459 -17.19 -54.67 7.25
N SER A 460 -17.56 -54.32 8.48
CA SER A 460 -18.97 -54.11 8.82
C SER A 460 -19.58 -53.03 7.94
N ALA A 461 -20.81 -53.17 7.49
CA ALA A 461 -21.54 -52.23 6.66
C ALA A 461 -21.56 -50.81 7.27
N LYS A 462 -21.50 -50.69 8.59
CA LYS A 462 -21.42 -49.41 9.33
C LYS A 462 -20.14 -48.61 9.01
N PHE A 463 -18.98 -49.29 8.87
CA PHE A 463 -17.71 -48.62 8.53
C PHE A 463 -17.67 -48.15 7.07
N VAL A 464 -18.22 -48.94 6.16
CA VAL A 464 -18.32 -48.55 4.73
C VAL A 464 -19.22 -47.33 4.60
N PHE A 465 -20.34 -47.30 5.30
CA PHE A 465 -21.27 -46.18 5.31
C PHE A 465 -20.62 -44.91 5.93
N ALA A 466 -19.92 -45.03 7.05
CA ALA A 466 -19.22 -43.87 7.67
C ALA A 466 -18.16 -43.27 6.75
N LYS A 467 -17.35 -44.11 6.05
CA LYS A 467 -16.37 -43.66 5.07
C LYS A 467 -17.04 -42.92 3.91
N LEU A 468 -18.15 -43.42 3.40
CA LEU A 468 -18.90 -42.80 2.31
C LEU A 468 -19.44 -41.42 2.72
N VAL A 469 -20.07 -41.30 3.88
CA VAL A 469 -20.64 -40.04 4.38
C VAL A 469 -19.56 -38.98 4.55
N VAL A 470 -18.42 -39.32 5.16
CA VAL A 470 -17.29 -38.37 5.34
C VAL A 470 -16.73 -37.95 3.99
N SER A 471 -16.52 -38.87 3.05
CA SER A 471 -15.99 -38.54 1.72
C SER A 471 -16.92 -37.62 0.94
N VAL A 472 -18.22 -37.89 0.93
CA VAL A 472 -19.24 -37.07 0.26
C VAL A 472 -19.29 -35.68 0.89
N TYR A 473 -19.29 -35.56 2.23
CA TYR A 473 -19.31 -34.29 2.91
C TYR A 473 -18.08 -33.41 2.55
N LEU A 474 -16.87 -33.98 2.59
CA LEU A 474 -15.65 -33.27 2.27
C LEU A 474 -15.62 -32.78 0.82
N LEU A 475 -16.02 -33.62 -0.13
CA LEU A 475 -16.10 -33.30 -1.55
C LEU A 475 -17.15 -32.22 -1.81
N MET A 476 -18.32 -32.30 -1.22
CA MET A 476 -19.38 -31.28 -1.36
C MET A 476 -18.96 -29.95 -0.78
N ARG A 477 -18.31 -29.95 0.38
CA ARG A 477 -17.77 -28.74 1.00
C ARG A 477 -16.73 -28.06 0.10
N CYS A 478 -15.79 -28.82 -0.47
CA CYS A 478 -14.79 -28.27 -1.40
C CYS A 478 -15.46 -27.73 -2.66
N LEU A 479 -16.43 -28.44 -3.24
CA LEU A 479 -17.18 -28.00 -4.41
C LEU A 479 -17.90 -26.67 -4.16
N VAL A 480 -18.62 -26.54 -3.04
CA VAL A 480 -19.30 -25.30 -2.66
C VAL A 480 -18.31 -24.14 -2.53
N LEU A 481 -17.13 -24.38 -1.93
CA LEU A 481 -16.11 -23.35 -1.77
C LEU A 481 -15.48 -22.95 -3.12
N ILE A 482 -15.29 -23.87 -4.05
CA ILE A 482 -14.81 -23.59 -5.41
C ILE A 482 -15.85 -22.76 -6.17
N VAL A 483 -17.13 -23.15 -6.12
CA VAL A 483 -18.22 -22.41 -6.78
C VAL A 483 -18.35 -20.99 -6.23
N LYS A 484 -18.24 -20.82 -4.90
CA LYS A 484 -18.27 -19.50 -4.23
C LYS A 484 -16.96 -18.72 -4.36
N LYS A 485 -15.97 -19.18 -5.13
CA LYS A 485 -14.62 -18.58 -5.25
C LYS A 485 -13.89 -18.39 -3.91
N LYS A 486 -14.18 -19.20 -2.90
CA LYS A 486 -13.59 -19.15 -1.55
C LYS A 486 -12.60 -20.27 -1.25
N PHE A 487 -12.31 -21.16 -2.24
CA PHE A 487 -11.38 -22.27 -2.07
C PHE A 487 -9.93 -21.79 -2.14
N SER A 488 -9.09 -22.16 -1.17
CA SER A 488 -7.70 -21.73 -1.04
C SER A 488 -6.78 -22.91 -0.70
N TRP A 489 -5.44 -22.71 -0.85
CA TRP A 489 -4.43 -23.71 -0.46
C TRP A 489 -4.53 -24.16 1.00
N ARG A 490 -4.84 -23.25 1.93
CA ARG A 490 -5.03 -23.63 3.36
C ARG A 490 -6.26 -24.48 3.55
N ILE A 491 -7.35 -24.17 2.88
CA ILE A 491 -8.57 -24.99 2.92
C ILE A 491 -8.27 -26.37 2.35
N PHE A 492 -7.52 -26.45 1.23
CA PHE A 492 -7.08 -27.70 0.64
C PHE A 492 -6.22 -28.51 1.62
N VAL A 493 -5.12 -27.94 2.14
CA VAL A 493 -4.22 -28.59 3.09
C VAL A 493 -4.97 -29.02 4.36
N GLY A 494 -5.80 -28.14 4.92
CA GLY A 494 -6.63 -28.47 6.09
C GLY A 494 -7.60 -29.62 5.82
N THR A 495 -8.21 -29.66 4.64
CA THR A 495 -9.12 -30.74 4.24
C THR A 495 -8.37 -32.06 4.09
N VAL A 496 -7.18 -32.07 3.47
CA VAL A 496 -6.32 -33.24 3.37
C VAL A 496 -5.92 -33.76 4.75
N LEU A 497 -5.50 -32.86 5.64
CA LEU A 497 -5.09 -33.23 7.01
C LEU A 497 -6.25 -33.85 7.80
N ILE A 498 -7.44 -33.25 7.73
CA ILE A 498 -8.65 -33.78 8.37
C ILE A 498 -8.98 -35.17 7.78
N THR A 499 -8.89 -35.33 6.47
CA THR A 499 -9.13 -36.62 5.80
C THR A 499 -8.17 -37.69 6.31
N LEU A 500 -6.87 -37.37 6.41
CA LEU A 500 -5.86 -38.31 6.93
C LEU A 500 -6.11 -38.69 8.40
N ILE A 501 -6.46 -37.71 9.25
CA ILE A 501 -6.80 -37.97 10.66
C ILE A 501 -8.03 -38.89 10.74
N MET A 502 -9.08 -38.61 9.97
CA MET A 502 -10.26 -39.44 9.93
C MET A 502 -9.96 -40.87 9.44
N MET A 503 -9.08 -41.02 8.44
CA MET A 503 -8.58 -42.31 7.99
C MET A 503 -7.92 -43.11 9.11
N MET A 504 -7.03 -42.45 9.88
CA MET A 504 -6.35 -43.10 11.00
C MET A 504 -7.34 -43.50 12.11
N VAL A 505 -8.29 -42.64 12.47
CA VAL A 505 -9.29 -42.92 13.50
C VAL A 505 -10.19 -44.07 13.11
N VAL A 506 -10.72 -44.05 11.88
CA VAL A 506 -11.59 -45.15 11.36
C VAL A 506 -10.81 -46.47 11.24
N GLY A 507 -9.54 -46.41 10.80
CA GLY A 507 -8.65 -47.57 10.77
C GLY A 507 -8.40 -48.20 12.15
N ALA A 508 -8.14 -47.36 13.16
CA ALA A 508 -7.94 -47.80 14.54
C ALA A 508 -9.23 -48.43 15.14
N MET A 509 -10.40 -47.83 14.84
CA MET A 509 -11.70 -48.38 15.27
C MET A 509 -11.98 -49.73 14.58
N ALA A 510 -11.72 -49.85 13.29
CA ALA A 510 -11.89 -51.08 12.55
C ALA A 510 -10.99 -52.20 13.10
N LYS A 511 -9.72 -51.90 13.44
CA LYS A 511 -8.81 -52.84 14.06
C LYS A 511 -9.33 -53.32 15.44
N ARG A 512 -9.82 -52.38 16.25
CA ARG A 512 -10.36 -52.68 17.58
C ARG A 512 -11.61 -53.56 17.55
N ASP A 513 -12.50 -53.33 16.58
CA ASP A 513 -13.69 -54.19 16.37
C ASP A 513 -13.31 -55.57 15.86
N ASN A 514 -12.32 -55.68 14.97
CA ASN A 514 -11.82 -56.96 14.47
C ASN A 514 -11.15 -57.79 15.59
N ASP A 515 -10.36 -57.13 16.46
CA ASP A 515 -9.76 -57.77 17.63
C ASP A 515 -10.83 -58.26 18.63
N ARG A 516 -11.95 -57.52 18.78
CA ARG A 516 -13.10 -57.95 19.62
C ARG A 516 -13.81 -59.17 19.02
N LEU A 517 -14.04 -59.17 17.68
CA LEU A 517 -14.67 -60.29 16.99
C LEU A 517 -13.79 -61.54 17.04
N ASN A 518 -12.49 -61.42 16.87
CA ASN A 518 -11.56 -62.54 16.98
C ASN A 518 -11.47 -63.10 18.40
N LYS A 519 -11.54 -62.24 19.43
CA LYS A 519 -11.63 -62.67 20.83
C LYS A 519 -12.96 -63.39 21.16
N ALA A 520 -14.07 -62.94 20.59
CA ALA A 520 -15.38 -63.59 20.76
C ALA A 520 -15.45 -64.97 20.06
N ALA A 521 -14.80 -65.10 18.89
CA ALA A 521 -14.71 -66.38 18.15
C ALA A 521 -13.76 -67.41 18.80
N ALA A 522 -12.79 -66.95 19.62
CA ALA A 522 -11.85 -67.79 20.33
C ALA A 522 -12.38 -68.29 21.71
N THR A 523 -13.59 -67.90 22.12
CA THR A 523 -14.19 -68.38 23.35
C THR A 523 -14.83 -69.75 23.10
N PRO A 524 -14.35 -70.87 23.73
CA PRO A 524 -14.90 -72.19 23.47
C PRO A 524 -16.34 -72.25 23.93
N VAL A 525 -17.21 -72.77 23.00
CA VAL A 525 -18.62 -73.07 23.33
C VAL A 525 -18.60 -74.19 24.33
N ARG A 526 -19.03 -73.93 25.58
CA ARG A 526 -19.24 -74.93 26.61
C ARG A 526 -20.40 -75.83 26.13
N VAL A 527 -20.06 -77.06 25.63
CA VAL A 527 -21.04 -78.13 25.35
C VAL A 527 -21.59 -78.57 26.67
N VAL A 528 -22.83 -78.24 26.96
CA VAL A 528 -23.58 -78.86 28.10
C VAL A 528 -23.96 -80.25 27.67
N GLN A 529 -23.23 -81.25 28.18
CA GLN A 529 -23.66 -82.63 28.09
C GLN A 529 -24.90 -82.86 28.98
N THR A 530 -26.01 -83.13 28.37
CA THR A 530 -27.22 -83.65 29.09
C THR A 530 -26.97 -85.09 29.47
N ALA A 531 -27.05 -85.40 30.77
CA ALA A 531 -26.97 -86.75 31.31
C ALA A 531 -28.18 -87.58 30.87
N PRO A 532 -28.00 -88.89 30.60
CA PRO A 532 -29.11 -89.81 30.16
C PRO A 532 -30.04 -90.06 31.35
N ALA A 533 -31.35 -90.02 31.07
CA ALA A 533 -32.38 -90.45 32.02
C ALA A 533 -32.28 -91.95 32.28
N GLN A 534 -32.10 -92.32 33.56
CA GLN A 534 -32.39 -93.70 34.05
C GLN A 534 -33.88 -93.85 34.38
N LYS A 535 -34.40 -95.01 34.01
CA LYS A 535 -35.76 -95.48 34.21
C LYS A 535 -36.43 -95.09 35.50
#